data_93495fd5965511a2133d67e2396c5a28
#
_entry.id   93495fd5965511a2133d67e2396c5a28
#
_cell.length_a   1.000
_cell.length_b   1.000
_cell.length_c   1.000
_cell.angle_alpha   90.00
_cell.angle_beta   90.00
_cell.angle_gamma   90.00
#
_symmetry.space_group_name_H-M   'P 1'
#
loop_
_entity.id
_entity.type
_entity.pdbx_description
1 polymer ?
#
loop_
_entity_poly.entity_id
_entity_poly.type
_entity_poly.pdbx_seq_one_letter_code
_entity_poly.pdbx_strand_id
1 'polypeptide(L)'
;MLFDAGMAYSADRMIKNIKRELGDRPLDAVLLSHSHYDHISGVPFLRKEWPDLVVYGSAYAKKILEKPSAKKTMRELSDAAAQGAGLTKAPDYRDEDLVVDKVVKEGDILDFGDHKITVFETPGHTKCSLSYMVDHDVIFASETVGVTTSEVYMPCYLVGYQMSLDAVEKLRHAGAKRIFITHVGILTPEDAGTALLPGLKKEEFSADRVWDYLEAGLKRTKDEIVEIIRKYPTEEEQLKIMLATYHKGVKQEEQPDFAFLLNAAATLKVIQRECMNDADPER
;
A
#
# COMPACT_ATOMS: atom_id res chain seq x y z
N MET A 1 -8.66 2.53 -17.07
CA MET A 1 -8.65 2.58 -15.58
C MET A 1 -7.23 2.63 -15.07
N LEU A 2 -7.04 3.13 -13.84
CA LEU A 2 -5.77 3.23 -13.13
C LEU A 2 -5.94 2.67 -11.71
N PHE A 3 -4.96 1.93 -11.20
CA PHE A 3 -4.87 1.53 -9.79
C PHE A 3 -3.98 2.52 -9.06
N ASP A 4 -4.56 3.17 -8.05
CA ASP A 4 -3.99 4.29 -7.31
C ASP A 4 -3.56 5.49 -8.18
N ALA A 5 -3.44 6.65 -7.57
CA ALA A 5 -3.14 7.89 -8.27
C ALA A 5 -1.76 8.47 -7.90
N GLY A 6 -1.00 7.78 -7.07
CA GLY A 6 0.32 8.22 -6.68
C GLY A 6 0.36 9.53 -5.91
N MET A 7 1.54 10.11 -5.83
CA MET A 7 1.84 11.34 -5.09
C MET A 7 1.61 12.60 -5.93
N ALA A 8 1.23 13.69 -5.27
CA ALA A 8 0.99 14.99 -5.90
C ALA A 8 2.22 15.50 -6.68
N TYR A 9 3.43 15.39 -6.12
CA TYR A 9 4.65 15.93 -6.75
C TYR A 9 5.03 15.20 -8.04
N SER A 10 4.58 13.96 -8.23
CA SER A 10 4.87 13.15 -9.43
C SER A 10 3.72 13.13 -10.44
N ALA A 11 2.62 13.87 -10.18
CA ALA A 11 1.40 13.82 -10.99
C ALA A 11 1.60 14.15 -12.46
N ASP A 12 2.41 15.16 -12.77
CA ASP A 12 2.71 15.54 -14.17
C ASP A 12 3.38 14.40 -14.93
N ARG A 13 4.33 13.71 -14.30
CA ARG A 13 5.00 12.54 -14.89
C ARG A 13 4.03 11.39 -15.11
N MET A 14 3.19 11.13 -14.12
CA MET A 14 2.14 10.11 -14.18
C MET A 14 1.18 10.40 -15.34
N ILE A 15 0.64 11.63 -15.45
CA ILE A 15 -0.27 12.04 -16.53
C ILE A 15 0.39 11.86 -17.91
N LYS A 16 1.66 12.27 -18.08
CA LYS A 16 2.40 12.05 -19.33
C LYS A 16 2.50 10.57 -19.70
N ASN A 17 2.77 9.71 -18.71
CA ASN A 17 2.83 8.26 -18.93
C ASN A 17 1.46 7.69 -19.30
N ILE A 18 0.40 8.08 -18.60
CA ILE A 18 -0.97 7.65 -18.90
C ILE A 18 -1.37 8.06 -20.33
N LYS A 19 -1.11 9.32 -20.72
CA LYS A 19 -1.39 9.80 -22.09
C LYS A 19 -0.64 9.00 -23.16
N ARG A 20 0.62 8.64 -22.88
CA ARG A 20 1.40 7.82 -23.81
C ARG A 20 0.78 6.44 -24.01
N GLU A 21 0.26 5.82 -22.97
CA GLU A 21 -0.37 4.48 -23.03
C GLU A 21 -1.80 4.52 -23.59
N LEU A 22 -2.57 5.56 -23.25
CA LEU A 22 -3.96 5.67 -23.69
C LEU A 22 -4.11 6.29 -25.10
N GLY A 23 -3.14 7.09 -25.55
CA GLY A 23 -3.30 7.94 -26.75
C GLY A 23 -4.44 8.95 -26.51
N ASP A 24 -5.39 8.99 -27.44
CA ASP A 24 -6.55 9.90 -27.38
C ASP A 24 -7.69 9.40 -26.49
N ARG A 25 -7.57 8.20 -25.90
CA ARG A 25 -8.62 7.64 -25.02
C ARG A 25 -8.57 8.34 -23.65
N PRO A 26 -9.73 8.63 -23.04
CA PRO A 26 -9.78 9.19 -21.69
C PRO A 26 -9.37 8.16 -20.64
N LEU A 27 -8.97 8.66 -19.46
CA LEU A 27 -8.91 7.86 -18.26
C LEU A 27 -10.29 7.92 -17.57
N ASP A 28 -11.01 6.79 -17.54
CA ASP A 28 -12.38 6.74 -17.04
C ASP A 28 -12.47 6.54 -15.53
N ALA A 29 -11.49 5.82 -14.95
CA ALA A 29 -11.57 5.40 -13.56
C ALA A 29 -10.22 5.34 -12.86
N VAL A 30 -10.23 5.67 -11.55
CA VAL A 30 -9.20 5.31 -10.57
C VAL A 30 -9.81 4.37 -9.56
N LEU A 31 -9.12 3.25 -9.30
CA LEU A 31 -9.46 2.28 -8.26
C LEU A 31 -8.45 2.46 -7.12
N LEU A 32 -8.90 2.97 -5.98
CA LEU A 32 -8.03 3.25 -4.84
C LEU A 32 -7.85 2.01 -3.99
N SER A 33 -6.60 1.64 -3.73
CA SER A 33 -6.28 0.61 -2.74
C SER A 33 -6.59 1.09 -1.33
N HIS A 34 -6.24 2.33 -0.98
CA HIS A 34 -6.54 2.95 0.30
C HIS A 34 -6.33 4.47 0.27
N SER A 35 -6.48 5.16 1.41
CA SER A 35 -6.50 6.63 1.49
C SER A 35 -5.19 7.28 1.94
N HIS A 36 -4.03 6.62 1.84
CA HIS A 36 -2.76 7.28 2.12
C HIS A 36 -2.36 8.25 1.01
N TYR A 37 -1.57 9.26 1.37
CA TYR A 37 -1.22 10.38 0.52
C TYR A 37 -0.53 9.97 -0.79
N ASP A 38 0.28 8.93 -0.74
CA ASP A 38 1.06 8.38 -1.86
C ASP A 38 0.23 7.53 -2.84
N HIS A 39 -1.04 7.27 -2.51
CA HIS A 39 -2.00 6.58 -3.37
C HIS A 39 -3.08 7.49 -3.93
N ILE A 40 -3.41 8.60 -3.26
CA ILE A 40 -4.55 9.42 -3.63
C ILE A 40 -4.21 10.86 -4.04
N SER A 41 -3.05 11.40 -3.65
CA SER A 41 -2.76 12.83 -3.85
C SER A 41 -2.60 13.24 -5.31
N GLY A 42 -2.48 12.29 -6.24
CA GLY A 42 -2.52 12.56 -7.68
C GLY A 42 -3.94 12.75 -8.24
N VAL A 43 -5.00 12.33 -7.53
CA VAL A 43 -6.40 12.41 -8.01
C VAL A 43 -6.80 13.82 -8.46
N PRO A 44 -6.54 14.92 -7.73
CA PRO A 44 -6.92 16.26 -8.17
C PRO A 44 -6.32 16.65 -9.54
N PHE A 45 -5.11 16.20 -9.82
CA PHE A 45 -4.44 16.48 -11.10
C PHE A 45 -5.02 15.64 -12.23
N LEU A 46 -5.36 14.38 -11.94
CA LEU A 46 -6.07 13.51 -12.90
C LEU A 46 -7.46 14.08 -13.26
N ARG A 47 -8.22 14.59 -12.28
CA ARG A 47 -9.52 15.22 -12.51
C ARG A 47 -9.42 16.50 -13.35
N LYS A 48 -8.34 17.25 -13.18
CA LYS A 48 -8.10 18.44 -14.02
C LYS A 48 -7.87 18.07 -15.47
N GLU A 49 -7.22 16.94 -15.74
CA GLU A 49 -6.94 16.43 -17.07
C GLU A 49 -8.14 15.68 -17.68
N TRP A 50 -8.83 14.88 -16.84
CA TRP A 50 -10.01 14.08 -17.22
C TRP A 50 -11.17 14.40 -16.26
N PRO A 51 -12.00 15.44 -16.58
CA PRO A 51 -13.06 15.92 -15.67
C PRO A 51 -14.15 14.88 -15.35
N ASP A 52 -14.37 13.92 -16.24
CA ASP A 52 -15.36 12.85 -16.07
C ASP A 52 -14.80 11.62 -15.32
N LEU A 53 -13.56 11.70 -14.83
CA LEU A 53 -12.92 10.64 -14.08
C LEU A 53 -13.71 10.24 -12.82
N VAL A 54 -13.97 8.94 -12.67
CA VAL A 54 -14.66 8.38 -11.51
C VAL A 54 -13.64 7.70 -10.56
N VAL A 55 -13.65 8.09 -9.30
CA VAL A 55 -12.79 7.51 -8.26
C VAL A 55 -13.58 6.50 -7.43
N TYR A 56 -13.14 5.25 -7.46
CA TYR A 56 -13.67 4.15 -6.67
C TYR A 56 -12.83 3.93 -5.43
N GLY A 57 -13.48 3.62 -4.30
CA GLY A 57 -12.78 3.32 -3.05
C GLY A 57 -13.75 2.78 -2.01
N SER A 58 -13.22 2.36 -0.84
CA SER A 58 -14.07 1.85 0.23
C SER A 58 -14.90 2.96 0.91
N ALA A 59 -15.98 2.56 1.59
CA ALA A 59 -16.77 3.49 2.41
C ALA A 59 -15.93 4.16 3.51
N TYR A 60 -14.94 3.45 4.04
CA TYR A 60 -14.06 4.01 5.07
C TYR A 60 -13.08 5.04 4.48
N ALA A 61 -12.54 4.83 3.27
CA ALA A 61 -11.72 5.81 2.57
C ALA A 61 -12.52 7.10 2.32
N LYS A 62 -13.77 6.98 1.82
CA LYS A 62 -14.67 8.13 1.65
C LYS A 62 -14.82 8.93 2.92
N LYS A 63 -15.13 8.26 4.06
CA LYS A 63 -15.27 8.91 5.37
C LYS A 63 -13.98 9.58 5.87
N ILE A 64 -12.80 9.02 5.57
CA ILE A 64 -11.51 9.63 5.93
C ILE A 64 -11.30 10.91 5.13
N LEU A 65 -11.59 10.89 3.84
CA LEU A 65 -11.42 12.04 2.96
C LEU A 65 -12.41 13.20 3.21
N GLU A 66 -13.46 12.97 3.99
CA GLU A 66 -14.34 14.03 4.48
C GLU A 66 -13.73 14.81 5.68
N LYS A 67 -12.67 14.27 6.33
CA LYS A 67 -12.07 14.88 7.51
C LYS A 67 -10.99 15.92 7.15
N PRO A 68 -11.12 17.20 7.56
CA PRO A 68 -10.10 18.20 7.30
C PRO A 68 -8.72 17.83 7.89
N SER A 69 -8.71 17.19 9.07
CA SER A 69 -7.45 16.75 9.70
C SER A 69 -6.70 15.69 8.88
N ALA A 70 -7.42 14.75 8.26
CA ALA A 70 -6.80 13.75 7.39
C ALA A 70 -6.19 14.40 6.14
N LYS A 71 -6.92 15.29 5.50
CA LYS A 71 -6.43 16.06 4.33
C LYS A 71 -5.21 16.91 4.67
N LYS A 72 -5.20 17.55 5.85
CA LYS A 72 -4.02 18.28 6.34
C LYS A 72 -2.80 17.38 6.46
N THR A 73 -2.93 16.22 7.12
CA THR A 73 -1.83 15.24 7.24
C THR A 73 -1.35 14.75 5.86
N MET A 74 -2.27 14.48 4.93
CA MET A 74 -1.91 14.09 3.56
C MET A 74 -1.07 15.16 2.85
N ARG A 75 -1.38 16.46 3.05
CA ARG A 75 -0.59 17.56 2.51
C ARG A 75 0.79 17.63 3.14
N GLU A 76 0.88 17.53 4.46
CA GLU A 76 2.16 17.55 5.19
C GLU A 76 3.09 16.41 4.73
N LEU A 77 2.54 15.20 4.55
CA LEU A 77 3.29 14.05 4.04
C LEU A 77 3.67 14.22 2.56
N SER A 78 2.76 14.79 1.73
CA SER A 78 3.04 15.10 0.33
C SER A 78 4.17 16.15 0.19
N ASP A 79 4.18 17.16 1.06
CA ASP A 79 5.24 18.17 1.09
C ASP A 79 6.59 17.56 1.50
N ALA A 80 6.58 16.68 2.51
CA ALA A 80 7.80 15.98 2.94
C ALA A 80 8.39 15.11 1.82
N ALA A 81 7.55 14.36 1.09
CA ALA A 81 7.98 13.55 -0.05
C ALA A 81 8.51 14.43 -1.20
N ALA A 82 7.85 15.55 -1.49
CA ALA A 82 8.30 16.51 -2.49
C ALA A 82 9.67 17.11 -2.14
N GLN A 83 9.91 17.41 -0.85
CA GLN A 83 11.22 17.87 -0.36
C GLN A 83 12.28 16.78 -0.52
N GLY A 84 11.96 15.52 -0.27
CA GLY A 84 12.82 14.37 -0.56
C GLY A 84 13.20 14.28 -2.05
N ALA A 85 12.32 14.70 -2.95
CA ALA A 85 12.56 14.80 -4.39
C ALA A 85 13.28 16.11 -4.83
N GLY A 86 13.71 16.95 -3.89
CA GLY A 86 14.41 18.21 -4.16
C GLY A 86 13.49 19.40 -4.50
N LEU A 87 12.20 19.28 -4.27
CA LEU A 87 11.23 20.38 -4.44
C LEU A 87 11.04 21.13 -3.11
N THR A 88 10.56 22.38 -3.17
CA THR A 88 10.25 23.14 -1.96
C THR A 88 9.01 22.60 -1.24
N LYS A 89 7.99 22.22 -2.01
CA LYS A 89 6.74 21.60 -1.55
C LYS A 89 6.06 20.87 -2.69
N ALA A 90 5.05 20.07 -2.38
CA ALA A 90 4.18 19.46 -3.38
C ALA A 90 3.34 20.53 -4.11
N PRO A 91 2.96 20.30 -5.39
CA PRO A 91 2.03 21.17 -6.09
C PRO A 91 0.70 21.29 -5.34
N ASP A 92 0.13 22.51 -5.32
CA ASP A 92 -1.16 22.76 -4.69
C ASP A 92 -2.31 22.13 -5.49
N TYR A 93 -3.31 21.65 -4.76
CA TYR A 93 -4.56 21.14 -5.31
C TYR A 93 -5.74 21.54 -4.40
N ARG A 94 -6.95 21.38 -4.89
CA ARG A 94 -8.16 21.63 -4.10
C ARG A 94 -8.50 20.40 -3.28
N ASP A 95 -8.78 20.59 -1.97
CA ASP A 95 -9.16 19.50 -1.06
C ASP A 95 -10.48 18.83 -1.45
N GLU A 96 -11.36 19.59 -2.12
CA GLU A 96 -12.65 19.10 -2.61
C GLU A 96 -12.49 18.05 -3.72
N ASP A 97 -11.36 18.05 -4.42
CA ASP A 97 -11.07 17.09 -5.48
C ASP A 97 -10.55 15.74 -4.94
N LEU A 98 -10.15 15.68 -3.66
CA LEU A 98 -9.80 14.45 -2.96
C LEU A 98 -11.07 13.76 -2.43
N VAL A 99 -11.77 13.02 -3.28
CA VAL A 99 -13.02 12.34 -2.92
C VAL A 99 -13.12 10.96 -3.57
N VAL A 100 -13.87 10.07 -2.93
CA VAL A 100 -14.36 8.82 -3.51
C VAL A 100 -15.76 9.07 -4.06
N ASP A 101 -15.94 8.93 -5.37
CA ASP A 101 -17.23 9.10 -6.04
C ASP A 101 -18.12 7.88 -5.84
N LYS A 102 -17.56 6.69 -6.10
CA LYS A 102 -18.27 5.42 -5.98
C LYS A 102 -17.65 4.55 -4.90
N VAL A 103 -18.49 4.18 -3.94
CA VAL A 103 -18.10 3.23 -2.89
C VAL A 103 -18.21 1.81 -3.43
N VAL A 104 -17.16 1.02 -3.17
CA VAL A 104 -17.08 -0.42 -3.48
C VAL A 104 -16.75 -1.21 -2.22
N LYS A 105 -17.11 -2.50 -2.22
CA LYS A 105 -16.97 -3.41 -1.08
C LYS A 105 -16.62 -4.81 -1.52
N GLU A 106 -16.37 -5.69 -0.56
CA GLU A 106 -16.10 -7.13 -0.76
C GLU A 106 -17.10 -7.74 -1.72
N GLY A 107 -16.58 -8.44 -2.74
CA GLY A 107 -17.34 -9.20 -3.71
C GLY A 107 -17.97 -8.39 -4.84
N ASP A 108 -17.88 -7.06 -4.83
CA ASP A 108 -18.34 -6.26 -5.96
C ASP A 108 -17.57 -6.62 -7.24
N ILE A 109 -18.29 -6.68 -8.37
CA ILE A 109 -17.71 -6.89 -9.70
C ILE A 109 -17.94 -5.62 -10.51
N LEU A 110 -16.83 -4.93 -10.82
CA LEU A 110 -16.86 -3.74 -11.68
C LEU A 110 -16.68 -4.15 -13.13
N ASP A 111 -17.57 -3.67 -14.00
CA ASP A 111 -17.57 -3.95 -15.43
C ASP A 111 -16.95 -2.78 -16.19
N PHE A 112 -15.81 -3.00 -16.81
CA PHE A 112 -15.10 -2.06 -17.67
C PHE A 112 -15.04 -2.59 -19.13
N GLY A 113 -16.12 -3.18 -19.61
CA GLY A 113 -16.22 -3.72 -20.96
C GLY A 113 -15.48 -5.05 -21.10
N ASP A 114 -14.28 -5.01 -21.68
CA ASP A 114 -13.46 -6.23 -21.87
C ASP A 114 -12.85 -6.76 -20.56
N HIS A 115 -12.95 -6.01 -19.46
CA HIS A 115 -12.35 -6.37 -18.18
C HIS A 115 -13.36 -6.40 -17.05
N LYS A 116 -13.30 -7.43 -16.23
CA LYS A 116 -14.06 -7.57 -14.97
C LYS A 116 -13.11 -7.44 -13.79
N ILE A 117 -13.46 -6.56 -12.85
CA ILE A 117 -12.66 -6.34 -11.65
C ILE A 117 -13.42 -6.82 -10.43
N THR A 118 -12.89 -7.83 -9.76
CA THR A 118 -13.43 -8.28 -8.46
C THR A 118 -12.75 -7.51 -7.33
N VAL A 119 -13.55 -6.99 -6.40
CA VAL A 119 -13.10 -6.21 -5.25
C VAL A 119 -12.98 -7.09 -4.02
N PHE A 120 -11.88 -6.95 -3.28
CA PHE A 120 -11.64 -7.61 -2.00
C PHE A 120 -11.35 -6.57 -0.93
N GLU A 121 -12.05 -6.65 0.20
CA GLU A 121 -11.68 -5.90 1.40
C GLU A 121 -10.51 -6.61 2.09
N THR A 122 -9.39 -5.93 2.20
CA THR A 122 -8.13 -6.45 2.74
C THR A 122 -7.58 -5.54 3.84
N PRO A 123 -8.30 -5.36 4.96
CA PRO A 123 -7.80 -4.57 6.07
C PRO A 123 -6.55 -5.22 6.68
N GLY A 124 -5.73 -4.39 7.34
CA GLY A 124 -4.46 -4.81 7.98
C GLY A 124 -3.46 -3.67 7.93
N HIS A 125 -3.18 -3.16 6.73
CA HIS A 125 -2.45 -1.90 6.55
C HIS A 125 -3.32 -0.71 6.97
N THR A 126 -4.49 -0.56 6.37
CA THR A 126 -5.52 0.39 6.81
C THR A 126 -6.87 -0.31 6.95
N LYS A 127 -7.83 0.36 7.62
CA LYS A 127 -9.22 -0.11 7.66
C LYS A 127 -9.93 0.02 6.31
N CYS A 128 -9.40 0.83 5.41
CA CYS A 128 -9.97 1.09 4.09
C CYS A 128 -9.29 0.32 2.96
N SER A 129 -8.33 -0.55 3.27
CA SER A 129 -7.57 -1.28 2.26
C SER A 129 -8.46 -2.18 1.41
N LEU A 130 -8.31 -2.05 0.10
CA LEU A 130 -8.93 -2.86 -0.94
C LEU A 130 -7.85 -3.47 -1.82
N SER A 131 -8.10 -4.67 -2.29
CA SER A 131 -7.36 -5.32 -3.36
C SER A 131 -8.29 -5.60 -4.54
N TYR A 132 -7.75 -5.71 -5.74
CA TYR A 132 -8.53 -5.82 -6.95
C TYR A 132 -8.00 -6.93 -7.85
N MET A 133 -8.85 -7.82 -8.32
CA MET A 133 -8.48 -8.86 -9.25
C MET A 133 -9.08 -8.59 -10.63
N VAL A 134 -8.23 -8.51 -11.63
CA VAL A 134 -8.60 -8.31 -13.04
C VAL A 134 -8.70 -9.67 -13.72
N ASP A 135 -9.87 -9.98 -14.29
CA ASP A 135 -10.13 -11.14 -15.17
C ASP A 135 -9.70 -12.50 -14.60
N HIS A 136 -9.69 -12.68 -13.28
CA HIS A 136 -9.13 -13.86 -12.60
C HIS A 136 -7.66 -14.14 -12.96
N ASP A 137 -6.91 -13.15 -13.42
CA ASP A 137 -5.54 -13.31 -13.87
C ASP A 137 -4.55 -12.52 -13.00
N VAL A 138 -4.73 -11.20 -12.86
CA VAL A 138 -3.84 -10.33 -12.08
C VAL A 138 -4.55 -9.83 -10.83
N ILE A 139 -3.92 -10.00 -9.67
CA ILE A 139 -4.39 -9.40 -8.43
C ILE A 139 -3.48 -8.23 -8.02
N PHE A 140 -4.08 -7.06 -7.85
CA PHE A 140 -3.44 -5.89 -7.27
C PHE A 140 -3.62 -5.97 -5.76
N ALA A 141 -2.63 -6.52 -5.08
CA ALA A 141 -2.61 -6.61 -3.62
C ALA A 141 -2.27 -5.24 -3.03
N SER A 142 -3.02 -4.84 -1.99
CA SER A 142 -2.71 -3.62 -1.24
C SER A 142 -1.47 -3.83 -0.37
N GLU A 143 -0.99 -2.78 0.31
CA GLU A 143 0.13 -2.87 1.24
C GLU A 143 -0.12 -3.77 2.45
N THR A 144 -1.35 -4.25 2.63
CA THR A 144 -1.70 -5.20 3.69
C THR A 144 -0.85 -6.48 3.64
N VAL A 145 -0.38 -6.87 2.45
CA VAL A 145 0.50 -8.04 2.27
C VAL A 145 1.98 -7.73 2.56
N GLY A 146 2.31 -6.51 2.99
CA GLY A 146 3.66 -6.01 3.14
C GLY A 146 4.23 -5.44 1.84
N VAL A 147 5.37 -4.78 1.93
CA VAL A 147 6.10 -4.22 0.78
C VAL A 147 7.50 -4.81 0.73
N THR A 148 7.88 -5.35 -0.40
CA THR A 148 9.25 -5.82 -0.63
C THR A 148 10.04 -4.70 -1.31
N THR A 149 11.18 -4.34 -0.76
CA THR A 149 12.15 -3.44 -1.38
C THR A 149 13.31 -4.22 -1.96
N SER A 150 14.25 -3.53 -2.61
CA SER A 150 15.48 -4.15 -3.09
C SER A 150 16.41 -4.65 -1.97
N GLU A 151 16.13 -4.36 -0.71
CA GLU A 151 16.97 -4.73 0.41
C GLU A 151 16.22 -5.50 1.51
N VAL A 152 14.95 -5.19 1.76
CA VAL A 152 14.19 -5.72 2.89
C VAL A 152 12.73 -5.98 2.53
N TYR A 153 12.08 -6.86 3.29
CA TYR A 153 10.64 -6.94 3.39
C TYR A 153 10.17 -6.01 4.51
N MET A 154 9.37 -5.01 4.16
CA MET A 154 8.85 -4.01 5.09
C MET A 154 7.47 -4.43 5.60
N PRO A 155 7.26 -4.55 6.92
CA PRO A 155 5.96 -4.84 7.48
C PRO A 155 5.04 -3.61 7.37
N CYS A 156 3.80 -3.82 6.95
CA CYS A 156 2.82 -2.75 6.74
C CYS A 156 1.51 -2.97 7.48
N TYR A 157 1.47 -3.78 8.56
CA TYR A 157 0.28 -4.05 9.35
C TYR A 157 0.05 -2.98 10.43
N LEU A 158 -0.51 -1.81 10.02
CA LEU A 158 -0.69 -0.66 10.91
C LEU A 158 -1.97 -0.72 11.73
N VAL A 159 -2.90 -1.59 11.36
CA VAL A 159 -4.21 -1.74 12.02
C VAL A 159 -4.36 -3.11 12.68
N GLY A 160 -3.85 -4.18 12.05
CA GLY A 160 -3.93 -5.53 12.58
C GLY A 160 -2.98 -6.49 11.88
N TYR A 161 -2.18 -7.22 12.67
CA TYR A 161 -1.30 -8.27 12.16
C TYR A 161 -2.12 -9.48 11.67
N GLN A 162 -3.08 -9.96 12.49
CA GLN A 162 -3.94 -11.06 12.09
C GLN A 162 -4.77 -10.70 10.85
N MET A 163 -5.27 -9.46 10.77
CA MET A 163 -5.97 -8.99 9.57
C MET A 163 -5.11 -9.09 8.31
N SER A 164 -3.81 -8.81 8.41
CA SER A 164 -2.89 -8.94 7.28
C SER A 164 -2.67 -10.39 6.86
N LEU A 165 -2.57 -11.32 7.81
CA LEU A 165 -2.50 -12.75 7.50
C LEU A 165 -3.79 -13.25 6.82
N ASP A 166 -4.95 -12.87 7.35
CA ASP A 166 -6.25 -13.22 6.79
C ASP A 166 -6.41 -12.66 5.35
N ALA A 167 -5.88 -11.46 5.10
CA ALA A 167 -5.88 -10.85 3.78
C ALA A 167 -5.00 -11.63 2.79
N VAL A 168 -3.79 -12.06 3.19
CA VAL A 168 -2.91 -12.90 2.36
C VAL A 168 -3.62 -14.22 2.00
N GLU A 169 -4.22 -14.88 2.99
CA GLU A 169 -4.95 -16.13 2.78
C GLU A 169 -6.14 -15.94 1.84
N LYS A 170 -6.95 -14.90 2.05
CA LYS A 170 -8.07 -14.53 1.17
C LYS A 170 -7.63 -14.33 -0.27
N LEU A 171 -6.58 -13.53 -0.49
CA LEU A 171 -6.10 -13.21 -1.83
C LEU A 171 -5.45 -14.42 -2.51
N ARG A 172 -4.77 -15.30 -1.76
CA ARG A 172 -4.27 -16.58 -2.26
C ARG A 172 -5.42 -17.45 -2.79
N HIS A 173 -6.49 -17.58 -2.02
CA HIS A 173 -7.67 -18.35 -2.41
C HIS A 173 -8.46 -17.75 -3.59
N ALA A 174 -8.28 -16.48 -3.90
CA ALA A 174 -8.85 -15.87 -5.10
C ALA A 174 -8.27 -16.46 -6.39
N GLY A 175 -7.08 -17.09 -6.33
CA GLY A 175 -6.53 -17.91 -7.42
C GLY A 175 -5.97 -17.13 -8.60
N ALA A 176 -5.55 -15.87 -8.40
CA ALA A 176 -4.89 -15.09 -9.45
C ALA A 176 -3.56 -15.74 -9.86
N LYS A 177 -3.22 -15.66 -11.15
CA LYS A 177 -1.98 -16.21 -11.70
C LYS A 177 -0.78 -15.28 -11.50
N ARG A 178 -1.03 -13.98 -11.46
CA ARG A 178 -0.02 -12.93 -11.34
C ARG A 178 -0.37 -12.02 -10.17
N ILE A 179 0.65 -11.63 -9.42
CA ILE A 179 0.49 -10.80 -8.23
C ILE A 179 1.23 -9.49 -8.47
N PHE A 180 0.48 -8.39 -8.42
CA PHE A 180 1.01 -7.04 -8.37
C PHE A 180 1.09 -6.61 -6.91
N ILE A 181 2.30 -6.33 -6.44
CA ILE A 181 2.55 -5.78 -5.11
C ILE A 181 2.73 -4.27 -5.24
N THR A 182 2.04 -3.52 -4.40
CA THR A 182 2.15 -2.06 -4.36
C THR A 182 3.61 -1.64 -4.14
N HIS A 183 4.05 -0.59 -4.80
CA HIS A 183 5.43 -0.06 -4.85
C HIS A 183 6.48 -0.95 -5.52
N VAL A 184 6.12 -2.18 -5.91
CA VAL A 184 7.05 -3.15 -6.53
C VAL A 184 6.69 -3.39 -8.00
N GLY A 185 5.43 -3.74 -8.25
CA GLY A 185 4.95 -4.15 -9.56
C GLY A 185 4.52 -5.62 -9.60
N ILE A 186 4.38 -6.16 -10.82
CA ILE A 186 4.09 -7.58 -11.01
C ILE A 186 5.39 -8.37 -10.81
N LEU A 187 5.35 -9.31 -9.86
CA LEU A 187 6.46 -10.24 -9.67
C LEU A 187 6.47 -11.30 -10.78
N THR A 188 7.66 -11.59 -11.25
CA THR A 188 7.93 -12.47 -12.40
C THR A 188 8.97 -13.54 -12.04
N PRO A 189 9.17 -14.58 -12.86
CA PRO A 189 10.25 -15.55 -12.64
C PRO A 189 11.67 -14.91 -12.60
N GLU A 190 11.85 -13.73 -13.20
CA GLU A 190 13.11 -12.99 -13.21
C GLU A 190 13.43 -12.39 -11.83
N ASP A 191 12.43 -12.21 -10.97
CA ASP A 191 12.61 -11.71 -9.60
C ASP A 191 13.05 -12.80 -8.63
N ALA A 192 12.92 -14.08 -9.02
CA ALA A 192 13.36 -15.20 -8.20
C ALA A 192 14.87 -15.19 -7.97
N GLY A 193 15.28 -15.37 -6.72
CA GLY A 193 16.69 -15.29 -6.28
C GLY A 193 17.24 -13.88 -6.14
N THR A 194 16.46 -12.85 -6.47
CA THR A 194 16.81 -11.45 -6.20
C THR A 194 16.42 -11.05 -4.78
N ALA A 195 16.66 -9.79 -4.42
CA ALA A 195 16.21 -9.25 -3.13
C ALA A 195 14.69 -9.20 -2.99
N LEU A 196 13.94 -9.19 -4.11
CA LEU A 196 12.47 -9.23 -4.10
C LEU A 196 11.92 -10.60 -3.69
N LEU A 197 12.57 -11.69 -4.11
CA LEU A 197 12.18 -13.08 -3.78
C LEU A 197 13.42 -13.89 -3.41
N PRO A 198 14.11 -13.57 -2.30
CA PRO A 198 15.35 -14.23 -1.91
C PRO A 198 15.12 -15.72 -1.64
N GLY A 199 16.05 -16.55 -2.11
CA GLY A 199 16.03 -18.00 -1.90
C GLY A 199 15.05 -18.78 -2.77
N LEU A 200 14.19 -18.14 -3.56
CA LEU A 200 13.35 -18.79 -4.54
C LEU A 200 14.16 -19.05 -5.83
N LYS A 201 14.06 -20.22 -6.42
CA LYS A 201 14.65 -20.51 -7.71
C LYS A 201 13.67 -20.17 -8.84
N LYS A 202 14.20 -19.79 -10.01
CA LYS A 202 13.40 -19.37 -11.17
C LYS A 202 12.41 -20.47 -11.62
N GLU A 203 12.86 -21.71 -11.65
CA GLU A 203 12.06 -22.88 -12.01
C GLU A 203 10.98 -23.27 -10.99
N GLU A 204 11.07 -22.72 -9.77
CA GLU A 204 10.10 -22.92 -8.68
C GLU A 204 9.07 -21.78 -8.61
N PHE A 205 9.20 -20.74 -9.45
CA PHE A 205 8.34 -19.57 -9.40
C PHE A 205 6.88 -19.94 -9.73
N SER A 206 5.99 -19.53 -8.85
CA SER A 206 4.53 -19.62 -9.02
C SER A 206 3.84 -18.57 -8.13
N ALA A 207 2.56 -18.30 -8.38
CA ALA A 207 1.77 -17.44 -7.51
C ALA A 207 1.77 -17.95 -6.07
N ASP A 208 1.63 -19.25 -5.84
CA ASP A 208 1.65 -19.84 -4.49
C ASP A 208 2.98 -19.59 -3.78
N ARG A 209 4.11 -19.68 -4.46
CA ARG A 209 5.43 -19.40 -3.89
C ARG A 209 5.59 -17.92 -3.52
N VAL A 210 4.99 -17.03 -4.30
CA VAL A 210 4.95 -15.61 -3.95
C VAL A 210 4.10 -15.39 -2.68
N TRP A 211 2.93 -16.04 -2.58
CA TRP A 211 2.12 -15.98 -1.36
C TRP A 211 2.84 -16.58 -0.14
N ASP A 212 3.55 -17.69 -0.29
CA ASP A 212 4.40 -18.27 0.77
C ASP A 212 5.43 -17.25 1.26
N TYR A 213 6.08 -16.54 0.34
CA TYR A 213 7.07 -15.52 0.67
C TYR A 213 6.46 -14.35 1.44
N LEU A 214 5.31 -13.82 0.99
CA LEU A 214 4.61 -12.72 1.64
C LEU A 214 4.14 -13.10 3.06
N GLU A 215 3.54 -14.28 3.20
CA GLU A 215 3.11 -14.81 4.50
C GLU A 215 4.29 -15.02 5.45
N ALA A 216 5.38 -15.62 4.96
CA ALA A 216 6.61 -15.79 5.73
C ALA A 216 7.23 -14.44 6.13
N GLY A 217 7.15 -13.44 5.27
CA GLY A 217 7.58 -12.07 5.54
C GLY A 217 6.81 -11.42 6.70
N LEU A 218 5.48 -11.54 6.70
CA LEU A 218 4.63 -11.06 7.80
C LEU A 218 4.98 -11.75 9.13
N LYS A 219 5.13 -13.07 9.12
CA LYS A 219 5.45 -13.87 10.33
C LYS A 219 6.83 -13.52 10.87
N ARG A 220 7.84 -13.47 10.00
CA ARG A 220 9.22 -13.13 10.38
C ARG A 220 9.29 -11.74 10.99
N THR A 221 8.74 -10.72 10.32
CA THR A 221 8.81 -9.34 10.82
C THR A 221 8.04 -9.17 12.13
N LYS A 222 6.95 -9.91 12.34
CA LYS A 222 6.26 -9.95 13.63
C LYS A 222 7.21 -10.44 14.74
N ASP A 223 7.92 -11.56 14.53
CA ASP A 223 8.85 -12.10 15.51
C ASP A 223 10.03 -11.15 15.78
N GLU A 224 10.60 -10.56 14.73
CA GLU A 224 11.67 -9.56 14.82
C GLU A 224 11.22 -8.33 15.64
N ILE A 225 9.99 -7.82 15.42
CA ILE A 225 9.46 -6.66 16.14
C ILE A 225 9.18 -7.00 17.62
N VAL A 226 8.67 -8.20 17.91
CA VAL A 226 8.55 -8.68 19.31
C VAL A 226 9.90 -8.63 20.01
N GLU A 227 10.98 -9.08 19.38
CA GLU A 227 12.33 -9.02 19.95
C GLU A 227 12.84 -7.57 20.10
N ILE A 228 12.52 -6.68 19.14
CA ILE A 228 12.85 -5.25 19.28
C ILE A 228 12.17 -4.68 20.53
N ILE A 229 10.86 -4.92 20.71
CA ILE A 229 10.10 -4.42 21.86
C ILE A 229 10.65 -4.95 23.18
N ARG A 230 11.03 -6.23 23.23
CA ARG A 230 11.61 -6.85 24.44
C ARG A 230 12.99 -6.30 24.80
N LYS A 231 13.80 -6.02 23.77
CA LYS A 231 15.22 -5.63 23.95
C LYS A 231 15.38 -4.14 24.22
N TYR A 232 14.55 -3.29 23.67
CA TYR A 232 14.70 -1.83 23.76
C TYR A 232 13.55 -1.25 24.59
N PRO A 233 13.84 -0.61 25.74
CA PRO A 233 12.83 -0.24 26.73
C PRO A 233 11.97 0.97 26.35
N THR A 234 12.42 1.81 25.40
CA THR A 234 11.70 3.02 25.00
C THR A 234 11.19 2.93 23.56
N GLU A 235 10.03 3.55 23.29
CA GLU A 235 9.48 3.65 21.93
C GLU A 235 10.49 4.33 20.98
N GLU A 236 11.22 5.33 21.45
CA GLU A 236 12.23 6.04 20.67
C GLU A 236 13.35 5.10 20.18
N GLU A 237 13.88 4.26 21.07
CA GLU A 237 14.90 3.27 20.72
C GLU A 237 14.35 2.22 19.74
N GLN A 238 13.13 1.74 19.98
CA GLN A 238 12.43 0.79 19.09
C GLN A 238 12.26 1.36 17.70
N LEU A 239 11.77 2.60 17.58
CA LEU A 239 11.60 3.28 16.31
C LEU A 239 12.91 3.51 15.56
N LYS A 240 13.98 3.86 16.27
CA LYS A 240 15.32 4.00 15.68
C LYS A 240 15.82 2.68 15.08
N ILE A 241 15.60 1.56 15.77
CA ILE A 241 15.97 0.24 15.25
C ILE A 241 15.09 -0.16 14.07
N MET A 242 13.77 0.09 14.13
CA MET A 242 12.87 -0.19 13.02
C MET A 242 13.25 0.60 11.76
N LEU A 243 13.59 1.89 11.91
CA LEU A 243 14.06 2.72 10.80
C LEU A 243 15.32 2.13 10.16
N ALA A 244 16.31 1.78 10.96
CA ALA A 244 17.58 1.20 10.49
C ALA A 244 17.40 -0.20 9.85
N THR A 245 16.37 -0.95 10.25
CA THR A 245 16.14 -2.32 9.79
C THR A 245 15.26 -2.35 8.54
N TYR A 246 14.12 -1.65 8.56
CA TYR A 246 13.07 -1.82 7.55
C TYR A 246 12.97 -0.67 6.54
N HIS A 247 13.62 0.48 6.79
CA HIS A 247 13.63 1.61 5.86
C HIS A 247 14.95 1.71 5.07
N LYS A 248 15.80 0.70 5.20
CA LYS A 248 17.07 0.64 4.52
C LYS A 248 16.90 0.60 3.01
N GLY A 249 17.61 1.48 2.29
CA GLY A 249 17.56 1.57 0.83
C GLY A 249 16.32 2.28 0.26
N VAL A 250 15.37 2.70 1.09
CA VAL A 250 14.20 3.47 0.66
C VAL A 250 14.58 4.94 0.51
N LYS A 251 14.21 5.55 -0.61
CA LYS A 251 14.52 6.95 -0.88
C LYS A 251 13.53 7.89 -0.19
N GLN A 252 14.01 9.07 0.23
CA GLN A 252 13.18 10.08 0.88
C GLN A 252 12.03 10.59 -0.03
N GLU A 253 12.20 10.54 -1.35
CA GLU A 253 11.16 10.88 -2.33
C GLU A 253 10.06 9.81 -2.42
N GLU A 254 10.39 8.54 -2.12
CA GLU A 254 9.45 7.42 -2.12
C GLU A 254 8.71 7.34 -0.79
N GLN A 255 9.44 7.33 0.31
CA GLN A 255 8.89 7.39 1.67
C GLN A 255 9.84 8.18 2.57
N PRO A 256 9.49 9.41 3.01
CA PRO A 256 10.27 10.14 4.00
C PRO A 256 10.40 9.37 5.32
N ASP A 257 11.52 9.52 6.03
CA ASP A 257 11.74 8.91 7.35
C ASP A 257 10.59 9.20 8.32
N PHE A 258 10.06 10.44 8.28
CA PHE A 258 8.92 10.84 9.10
C PHE A 258 7.66 9.99 8.81
N ALA A 259 7.35 9.74 7.54
CA ALA A 259 6.21 8.90 7.15
C ALA A 259 6.41 7.44 7.58
N PHE A 260 7.63 6.91 7.41
CA PHE A 260 7.97 5.58 7.92
C PHE A 260 7.80 5.49 9.43
N LEU A 261 8.31 6.47 10.21
CA LEU A 261 8.23 6.45 11.68
C LEU A 261 6.80 6.50 12.18
N LEU A 262 5.88 7.22 11.50
CA LEU A 262 4.44 7.16 11.83
C LEU A 262 3.88 5.75 11.66
N ASN A 263 4.22 5.08 10.56
CA ASN A 263 3.81 3.71 10.29
C ASN A 263 4.44 2.73 11.29
N ALA A 264 5.73 2.87 11.59
CA ALA A 264 6.45 2.04 12.54
C ALA A 264 5.85 2.14 13.95
N ALA A 265 5.48 3.35 14.41
CA ALA A 265 4.81 3.53 15.69
C ALA A 265 3.43 2.83 15.75
N ALA A 266 2.69 2.85 14.65
CA ALA A 266 1.43 2.10 14.56
C ALA A 266 1.67 0.58 14.59
N THR A 267 2.67 0.09 13.86
CA THR A 267 3.08 -1.32 13.84
C THR A 267 3.49 -1.82 15.23
N LEU A 268 4.29 -1.05 15.99
CA LEU A 268 4.66 -1.40 17.37
C LEU A 268 3.42 -1.61 18.25
N LYS A 269 2.43 -0.71 18.16
CA LYS A 269 1.17 -0.81 18.95
C LYS A 269 0.34 -2.02 18.56
N VAL A 270 0.33 -2.37 17.26
CA VAL A 270 -0.35 -3.60 16.80
C VAL A 270 0.31 -4.83 17.40
N ILE A 271 1.63 -4.94 17.34
CA ILE A 271 2.36 -6.09 17.88
C ILE A 271 2.21 -6.19 19.40
N GLN A 272 2.31 -5.08 20.13
CA GLN A 272 2.07 -5.05 21.57
C GLN A 272 0.67 -5.55 21.92
N ARG A 273 -0.34 -5.10 21.17
CA ARG A 273 -1.75 -5.47 21.41
C ARG A 273 -2.06 -6.93 21.07
N GLU A 274 -1.58 -7.42 19.93
CA GLU A 274 -2.00 -8.71 19.38
C GLU A 274 -1.06 -9.88 19.70
N CYS A 275 0.22 -9.59 19.97
CA CYS A 275 1.23 -10.63 20.09
C CYS A 275 1.95 -10.67 21.45
N MET A 276 1.72 -9.68 22.33
CA MET A 276 2.43 -9.60 23.61
C MET A 276 1.51 -9.59 24.84
N ASN A 277 0.21 -9.29 24.69
CA ASN A 277 -0.72 -9.25 25.84
C ASN A 277 -1.13 -10.64 26.37
N ASP A 278 -0.89 -11.72 25.60
CA ASP A 278 -1.20 -13.08 26.03
C ASP A 278 -0.09 -13.73 26.89
N ALA A 279 0.98 -13.01 27.18
CA ALA A 279 2.17 -13.54 27.88
C ALA A 279 2.21 -13.22 29.39
N ASP A 280 1.17 -12.59 29.97
CA ASP A 280 1.12 -12.31 31.42
C ASP A 280 -0.18 -12.84 32.03
N PRO A 281 -0.20 -14.13 32.49
CA PRO A 281 -1.36 -14.70 33.18
C PRO A 281 -1.56 -14.16 34.61
N GLU A 282 -0.73 -13.21 35.09
CA GLU A 282 -0.74 -12.68 36.46
C GLU A 282 -0.91 -11.15 36.56
N ARG A 283 -1.73 -10.53 35.70
CA ARG A 283 -2.17 -9.15 35.94
C ARG A 283 -3.67 -9.06 36.11
#